data_d9d8e7d217085be535f4cfe7d2bc78af
#
_entry.id   d9d8e7d217085be535f4cfe7d2bc78af
#
_cell.length_a   1.000
_cell.length_b   1.000
_cell.length_c   1.000
_cell.angle_alpha   90.00
_cell.angle_beta   90.00
_cell.angle_gamma   90.00
#
_symmetry.space_group_name_H-M   'P 1'
#
loop_
_entity.id
_entity.type
_entity.pdbx_description
1 polymer ?
#
loop_
_entity_poly.entity_id
_entity_poly.type
_entity_poly.pdbx_seq_one_letter_code
_entity_poly.pdbx_strand_id
1 'polypeptide(L)'
;MKYGVKMSDIAKEFSVSVVTVSNALGDRGGVSPELCAAIKAKAVELGYRPSVARRPRQKQETGDKPVRRFLTVGILTAERFCGDKGTFYWELTQRVTRLLKRSTNVLCESVSMRQEKNCLPPELVTSHKVNALIMLGQIGHDYLDMILQVGLPVVFLDFYDEHYHVDSIVSDSYYGGYLLTDYLISMGHRRIGFMGNVTETSSIHDRFMGYIKALMEHGIPYRKDWTLADREPNGPLITDLVFPPDMPTAFVCNCDETAFRVISALKESGYRVPEDVSVVGYDNYMVSDMCVPSITTVEVNLEIMAQATVDIIFKKLEHPDYSEGKRIIPGKLIIKNSVRRLQEHEHEKVESQTGVD
;
A
#
# COMPACT_ATOMS: atom_id res chain seq x y z
N MET A 1 -26.46 19.39 -16.42
CA MET A 1 -25.15 19.79 -15.89
C MET A 1 -25.38 20.82 -14.78
N LYS A 2 -25.18 20.43 -13.49
CA LYS A 2 -25.24 21.40 -12.37
C LYS A 2 -23.90 22.11 -12.31
N TYR A 3 -23.84 23.37 -12.63
CA TYR A 3 -22.66 24.22 -12.40
C TYR A 3 -22.39 24.28 -10.88
N GLY A 4 -21.16 23.99 -10.47
CA GLY A 4 -20.75 24.13 -9.07
C GLY A 4 -20.89 25.56 -8.55
N VAL A 5 -21.24 25.73 -7.28
CA VAL A 5 -21.39 27.01 -6.60
C VAL A 5 -20.07 27.78 -6.65
N LYS A 6 -20.10 29.07 -6.95
CA LYS A 6 -18.93 29.96 -7.04
C LYS A 6 -18.89 30.92 -5.86
N MET A 7 -17.71 31.47 -5.52
CA MET A 7 -17.59 32.51 -4.49
C MET A 7 -18.46 33.76 -4.79
N SER A 8 -18.72 34.03 -6.07
CA SER A 8 -19.63 35.12 -6.50
C SER A 8 -21.07 34.87 -6.05
N ASP A 9 -21.48 33.64 -5.90
CA ASP A 9 -22.85 33.31 -5.50
C ASP A 9 -23.01 33.52 -3.97
N ILE A 10 -21.97 33.16 -3.19
CA ILE A 10 -21.89 33.47 -1.76
C ILE A 10 -21.80 35.01 -1.53
N ALA A 11 -21.04 35.72 -2.34
CA ALA A 11 -20.86 37.15 -2.23
C ALA A 11 -22.20 37.90 -2.41
N LYS A 12 -23.06 37.46 -3.32
CA LYS A 12 -24.40 38.00 -3.55
C LYS A 12 -25.31 37.85 -2.34
N GLU A 13 -25.30 36.69 -1.68
CA GLU A 13 -26.11 36.38 -0.49
C GLU A 13 -25.84 37.35 0.66
N PHE A 14 -24.60 37.78 0.83
CA PHE A 14 -24.18 38.65 1.91
C PHE A 14 -24.01 40.11 1.46
N SER A 15 -24.28 40.45 0.20
CA SER A 15 -24.06 41.79 -0.39
C SER A 15 -22.63 42.33 -0.16
N VAL A 16 -21.65 41.40 -0.24
CA VAL A 16 -20.22 41.74 -0.06
C VAL A 16 -19.43 41.47 -1.34
N SER A 17 -18.17 41.90 -1.36
CA SER A 17 -17.29 41.62 -2.48
C SER A 17 -16.82 40.15 -2.47
N VAL A 18 -16.49 39.61 -3.64
CA VAL A 18 -15.86 38.27 -3.76
C VAL A 18 -14.54 38.21 -2.98
N VAL A 19 -13.85 39.34 -2.86
CA VAL A 19 -12.63 39.46 -2.06
C VAL A 19 -12.92 39.27 -0.57
N THR A 20 -14.03 39.86 -0.07
CA THR A 20 -14.49 39.68 1.31
C THR A 20 -14.79 38.20 1.60
N VAL A 21 -15.48 37.51 0.68
CA VAL A 21 -15.75 36.06 0.80
C VAL A 21 -14.45 35.24 0.78
N SER A 22 -13.52 35.59 -0.10
CA SER A 22 -12.20 34.92 -0.17
C SER A 22 -11.39 35.09 1.12
N ASN A 23 -11.45 36.30 1.72
CA ASN A 23 -10.76 36.57 2.99
C ASN A 23 -11.41 35.84 4.15
N ALA A 24 -12.74 35.77 4.21
CA ALA A 24 -13.49 35.06 5.22
C ALA A 24 -13.24 33.51 5.17
N LEU A 25 -13.25 32.93 3.97
CA LEU A 25 -12.97 31.50 3.78
C LEU A 25 -11.50 31.13 3.98
N GLY A 26 -10.58 32.08 3.81
CA GLY A 26 -9.14 31.90 3.97
C GLY A 26 -8.57 32.40 5.31
N ASP A 27 -9.42 32.80 6.27
CA ASP A 27 -9.03 33.39 7.57
C ASP A 27 -8.03 34.53 7.46
N ARG A 28 -8.16 35.34 6.38
CA ARG A 28 -7.35 36.52 6.17
C ARG A 28 -8.03 37.72 6.81
N GLY A 29 -7.30 38.53 7.56
CA GLY A 29 -7.83 39.69 8.25
C GLY A 29 -8.65 40.65 7.36
N GLY A 30 -9.48 41.49 8.00
CA GLY A 30 -10.31 42.49 7.32
C GLY A 30 -11.81 42.13 7.17
N VAL A 31 -12.25 41.04 7.81
CA VAL A 31 -13.65 40.60 7.90
C VAL A 31 -13.98 40.40 9.38
N SER A 32 -15.17 40.87 9.84
CA SER A 32 -15.57 40.68 11.25
C SER A 32 -15.74 39.20 11.57
N PRO A 33 -15.52 38.75 12.82
CA PRO A 33 -15.65 37.35 13.22
C PRO A 33 -17.06 36.78 12.93
N GLU A 34 -18.10 37.59 13.15
CA GLU A 34 -19.50 37.19 12.94
C GLU A 34 -19.79 36.97 11.45
N LEU A 35 -19.33 37.88 10.59
CA LEU A 35 -19.50 37.78 9.13
C LEU A 35 -18.67 36.62 8.57
N CYS A 36 -17.48 36.37 9.12
CA CYS A 36 -16.62 35.25 8.74
C CYS A 36 -17.31 33.91 9.04
N ALA A 37 -17.89 33.77 10.23
CA ALA A 37 -18.65 32.56 10.62
C ALA A 37 -19.89 32.36 9.74
N ALA A 38 -20.63 33.40 9.43
CA ALA A 38 -21.83 33.34 8.59
C ALA A 38 -21.48 32.94 7.14
N ILE A 39 -20.43 33.49 6.57
CA ILE A 39 -19.94 33.13 5.22
C ILE A 39 -19.49 31.69 5.16
N LYS A 40 -18.76 31.18 6.17
CA LYS A 40 -18.32 29.77 6.25
C LYS A 40 -19.50 28.82 6.34
N ALA A 41 -20.49 29.10 7.19
CA ALA A 41 -21.70 28.30 7.33
C ALA A 41 -22.48 28.22 6.01
N LYS A 42 -22.65 29.35 5.31
CA LYS A 42 -23.34 29.43 4.01
C LYS A 42 -22.59 28.72 2.90
N ALA A 43 -21.26 28.76 2.90
CA ALA A 43 -20.44 28.03 1.95
C ALA A 43 -20.65 26.50 2.08
N VAL A 44 -20.74 25.99 3.31
CA VAL A 44 -21.06 24.59 3.58
C VAL A 44 -22.47 24.24 3.13
N GLU A 45 -23.48 25.07 3.48
CA GLU A 45 -24.88 24.89 3.10
C GLU A 45 -25.08 24.80 1.59
N LEU A 46 -24.40 25.67 0.83
CA LEU A 46 -24.46 25.72 -0.64
C LEU A 46 -23.60 24.64 -1.31
N GLY A 47 -22.85 23.86 -0.55
CA GLY A 47 -21.92 22.86 -1.10
C GLY A 47 -20.77 23.49 -1.90
N TYR A 48 -20.34 24.70 -1.52
CA TYR A 48 -19.22 25.37 -2.14
C TYR A 48 -17.94 24.57 -1.87
N ARG A 49 -17.29 24.14 -2.94
CA ARG A 49 -15.94 23.55 -2.88
C ARG A 49 -14.95 24.62 -3.35
N PRO A 50 -13.97 25.02 -2.52
CA PRO A 50 -12.92 25.91 -2.97
C PRO A 50 -12.26 25.31 -4.21
N SER A 51 -12.41 25.92 -5.37
CA SER A 51 -11.51 25.63 -6.47
C SER A 51 -10.12 26.03 -5.99
N VAL A 52 -9.13 25.15 -6.10
CA VAL A 52 -7.73 25.46 -5.78
C VAL A 52 -7.40 26.73 -6.57
N ALA A 53 -7.41 27.86 -5.87
CA ALA A 53 -7.24 29.16 -6.49
C ALA A 53 -5.86 29.19 -7.16
N ARG A 54 -5.84 29.32 -8.49
CA ARG A 54 -4.66 29.83 -9.19
C ARG A 54 -4.24 31.10 -8.48
N ARG A 55 -3.13 31.07 -7.74
CA ARG A 55 -2.54 32.27 -7.14
C ARG A 55 -2.33 33.25 -8.26
N PRO A 56 -2.75 34.58 -8.08
CA PRO A 56 -2.51 35.59 -9.07
C PRO A 56 -1.01 35.65 -9.40
N ARG A 57 -0.66 35.62 -10.70
CA ARG A 57 0.67 35.99 -11.15
C ARG A 57 0.95 37.41 -10.63
N GLN A 58 1.72 37.54 -9.56
CA GLN A 58 2.28 38.84 -9.17
C GLN A 58 3.19 39.29 -10.30
N LYS A 59 2.90 40.50 -10.81
CA LYS A 59 3.82 41.23 -11.70
C LYS A 59 5.18 41.32 -11.02
N GLN A 60 6.19 40.90 -11.73
CA GLN A 60 7.59 41.07 -11.34
C GLN A 60 7.91 42.56 -11.24
N GLU A 61 8.19 43.05 -10.06
CA GLU A 61 9.00 44.25 -9.85
C GLU A 61 10.28 43.81 -9.17
N THR A 62 11.36 44.04 -9.93
CA THR A 62 12.76 44.30 -9.55
C THR A 62 13.43 43.53 -8.38
N GLY A 63 14.36 42.69 -8.73
CA GLY A 63 15.68 42.77 -8.09
C GLY A 63 16.00 41.77 -6.96
N ASP A 64 15.13 40.87 -6.56
CA ASP A 64 15.54 39.78 -5.64
C ASP A 64 15.57 38.44 -6.35
N LYS A 65 16.68 37.71 -6.18
CA LYS A 65 16.79 36.32 -6.66
C LYS A 65 15.58 35.53 -6.19
N PRO A 66 14.87 34.80 -7.08
CA PRO A 66 13.69 34.05 -6.66
C PRO A 66 14.14 33.07 -5.56
N VAL A 67 13.63 33.24 -4.34
CA VAL A 67 13.71 32.20 -3.31
C VAL A 67 13.05 30.98 -3.93
N ARG A 68 13.83 30.02 -4.36
CA ARG A 68 13.32 28.71 -4.82
C ARG A 68 12.55 28.14 -3.65
N ARG A 69 11.23 28.27 -3.66
CA ARG A 69 10.37 27.53 -2.74
C ARG A 69 10.56 26.06 -3.10
N PHE A 70 11.39 25.37 -2.32
CA PHE A 70 11.52 23.94 -2.46
C PHE A 70 10.15 23.31 -2.18
N LEU A 71 9.65 22.58 -3.17
CA LEU A 71 8.47 21.72 -2.96
C LEU A 71 8.77 20.74 -1.84
N THR A 72 7.78 20.41 -1.05
CA THR A 72 7.88 19.42 0.01
C THR A 72 6.90 18.29 -0.26
N VAL A 73 7.40 17.06 -0.32
CA VAL A 73 6.56 15.86 -0.47
C VAL A 73 6.50 15.15 0.88
N GLY A 74 5.28 14.85 1.33
CA GLY A 74 5.02 14.05 2.52
C GLY A 74 4.94 12.56 2.18
N ILE A 75 5.54 11.72 3.01
CA ILE A 75 5.35 10.27 2.96
C ILE A 75 4.62 9.87 4.25
N LEU A 76 3.41 9.32 4.10
CA LEU A 76 2.61 8.78 5.18
C LEU A 76 2.64 7.25 5.12
N THR A 77 3.00 6.62 6.23
CA THR A 77 3.04 5.15 6.33
C THR A 77 2.24 4.70 7.54
N ALA A 78 1.36 3.70 7.42
CA ALA A 78 0.71 3.14 8.61
C ALA A 78 1.75 2.51 9.53
N GLU A 79 1.65 2.78 10.84
CA GLU A 79 2.61 2.35 11.86
C GLU A 79 2.88 0.84 11.82
N ARG A 80 1.85 0.02 11.52
CA ARG A 80 1.98 -1.44 11.39
C ARG A 80 2.92 -1.89 10.26
N PHE A 81 3.26 -1.00 9.31
CA PHE A 81 4.24 -1.24 8.25
C PHE A 81 5.59 -0.54 8.51
N CYS A 82 5.69 0.24 9.59
CA CYS A 82 6.94 0.86 10.02
C CYS A 82 7.79 -0.18 10.76
N GLY A 83 8.43 -1.07 10.02
CA GLY A 83 9.34 -2.06 10.58
C GLY A 83 10.74 -1.52 10.85
N ASP A 84 11.60 -2.37 11.43
CA ASP A 84 13.02 -2.10 11.65
C ASP A 84 13.79 -1.88 10.35
N LYS A 85 15.02 -1.38 10.48
CA LYS A 85 15.94 -1.20 9.34
C LYS A 85 16.14 -2.52 8.59
N GLY A 86 16.00 -2.47 7.26
CA GLY A 86 16.16 -3.63 6.39
C GLY A 86 14.86 -4.38 6.09
N THR A 87 13.69 -3.86 6.52
CA THR A 87 12.39 -4.36 6.07
C THR A 87 12.02 -3.80 4.71
N PHE A 88 11.10 -4.47 4.01
CA PHE A 88 10.60 -4.06 2.69
C PHE A 88 10.16 -2.59 2.65
N TYR A 89 9.27 -2.16 3.57
CA TYR A 89 8.76 -0.80 3.61
C TYR A 89 9.83 0.24 3.99
N TRP A 90 10.78 -0.13 4.86
CA TRP A 90 11.90 0.75 5.18
C TRP A 90 12.77 1.00 3.93
N GLU A 91 13.14 -0.05 3.19
CA GLU A 91 13.94 0.08 1.97
C GLU A 91 13.21 0.90 0.90
N LEU A 92 11.93 0.64 0.69
CA LEU A 92 11.13 1.38 -0.29
C LEU A 92 11.06 2.88 0.07
N THR A 93 10.84 3.19 1.36
CA THR A 93 10.87 4.57 1.87
C THR A 93 12.23 5.25 1.62
N GLN A 94 13.34 4.54 1.88
CA GLN A 94 14.68 5.09 1.65
C GLN A 94 14.93 5.39 0.17
N ARG A 95 14.50 4.50 -0.75
CA ARG A 95 14.67 4.70 -2.20
C ARG A 95 13.86 5.90 -2.68
N VAL A 96 12.58 5.99 -2.33
CA VAL A 96 11.72 7.13 -2.65
C VAL A 96 12.29 8.44 -2.10
N THR A 97 12.69 8.44 -0.82
CA THR A 97 13.28 9.61 -0.15
C THR A 97 14.56 10.07 -0.86
N ARG A 98 15.44 9.12 -1.22
CA ARG A 98 16.70 9.42 -1.94
C ARG A 98 16.44 10.09 -3.30
N LEU A 99 15.45 9.61 -4.03
CA LEU A 99 15.08 10.16 -5.34
C LEU A 99 14.46 11.56 -5.20
N LEU A 100 13.52 11.75 -4.28
CA LEU A 100 12.84 13.02 -4.02
C LEU A 100 13.81 14.10 -3.53
N LYS A 101 14.77 13.78 -2.64
CA LYS A 101 15.73 14.74 -2.06
C LYS A 101 16.66 15.40 -3.09
N ARG A 102 16.67 14.92 -4.33
CA ARG A 102 17.43 15.56 -5.42
C ARG A 102 16.84 16.93 -5.81
N SER A 103 15.54 17.14 -5.60
CA SER A 103 14.83 18.35 -6.07
C SER A 103 13.74 18.86 -5.13
N THR A 104 13.45 18.16 -4.04
CA THR A 104 12.40 18.51 -3.07
C THR A 104 12.86 18.29 -1.64
N ASN A 105 12.14 18.91 -0.67
CA ASN A 105 12.18 18.48 0.72
C ASN A 105 11.29 17.25 0.89
N VAL A 106 11.64 16.38 1.84
CA VAL A 106 10.85 15.19 2.17
C VAL A 106 10.58 15.16 3.66
N LEU A 107 9.33 14.99 4.03
CA LEU A 107 8.88 14.78 5.40
C LEU A 107 8.22 13.40 5.47
N CYS A 108 8.57 12.61 6.47
CA CYS A 108 7.97 11.30 6.70
C CYS A 108 7.23 11.32 8.04
N GLU A 109 6.04 10.76 8.07
CA GLU A 109 5.23 10.59 9.27
C GLU A 109 4.58 9.21 9.28
N SER A 110 4.59 8.54 10.43
CA SER A 110 3.84 7.32 10.63
C SER A 110 2.44 7.64 11.18
N VAL A 111 1.45 6.94 10.64
CA VAL A 111 0.06 7.03 11.10
C VAL A 111 -0.17 5.89 12.08
N SER A 112 -0.36 6.22 13.36
CA SER A 112 -0.65 5.23 14.39
C SER A 112 -2.05 4.62 14.22
N MET A 113 -2.24 3.40 14.71
CA MET A 113 -3.56 2.75 14.70
C MET A 113 -4.65 3.62 15.36
N ARG A 114 -4.28 4.39 16.40
CA ARG A 114 -5.20 5.33 17.05
C ARG A 114 -5.60 6.49 16.14
N GLN A 115 -4.64 7.07 15.41
CA GLN A 115 -4.92 8.13 14.44
C GLN A 115 -5.81 7.61 13.31
N GLU A 116 -5.48 6.45 12.75
CA GLU A 116 -6.26 5.81 11.70
C GLU A 116 -7.71 5.55 12.15
N LYS A 117 -7.90 4.86 13.29
CA LYS A 117 -9.22 4.50 13.82
C LYS A 117 -10.10 5.72 14.15
N ASN A 118 -9.50 6.82 14.62
CA ASN A 118 -10.26 8.02 15.01
C ASN A 118 -10.20 9.12 13.94
N CYS A 119 -9.72 8.85 12.74
CA CYS A 119 -9.57 9.78 11.64
C CYS A 119 -8.88 11.08 12.09
N LEU A 120 -7.80 10.97 12.90
CA LEU A 120 -7.04 12.12 13.34
C LEU A 120 -6.02 12.50 12.25
N PRO A 121 -6.08 13.75 11.73
CA PRO A 121 -5.21 14.13 10.61
C PRO A 121 -3.74 14.15 11.03
N PRO A 122 -2.81 13.75 10.13
CA PRO A 122 -1.39 13.77 10.40
C PRO A 122 -0.85 15.22 10.47
N GLU A 123 0.26 15.42 11.19
CA GLU A 123 0.86 16.75 11.34
C GLU A 123 1.33 17.32 10.00
N LEU A 124 1.81 16.48 9.09
CA LEU A 124 2.20 16.87 7.74
C LEU A 124 1.09 17.61 6.99
N VAL A 125 -0.16 17.19 7.20
CA VAL A 125 -1.35 17.77 6.56
C VAL A 125 -1.80 19.02 7.30
N THR A 126 -1.95 18.95 8.63
CA THR A 126 -2.47 20.06 9.45
C THR A 126 -1.54 21.26 9.47
N SER A 127 -0.23 21.04 9.38
CA SER A 127 0.77 22.11 9.35
C SER A 127 0.89 22.82 7.99
N HIS A 128 0.19 22.36 6.95
CA HIS A 128 0.27 22.87 5.56
C HIS A 128 1.70 22.94 5.00
N LYS A 129 2.58 22.03 5.46
CA LYS A 129 3.99 22.01 5.08
C LYS A 129 4.27 21.24 3.80
N VAL A 130 3.32 20.44 3.31
CA VAL A 130 3.51 19.58 2.15
C VAL A 130 2.71 20.05 0.93
N ASN A 131 3.22 19.75 -0.26
CA ASN A 131 2.61 20.07 -1.54
C ASN A 131 2.01 18.85 -2.23
N ALA A 132 2.43 17.66 -1.85
CA ALA A 132 1.90 16.38 -2.31
C ALA A 132 2.15 15.29 -1.26
N LEU A 133 1.41 14.20 -1.35
CA LEU A 133 1.49 13.06 -0.43
C LEU A 133 1.75 11.76 -1.18
N ILE A 134 2.62 10.93 -0.65
CA ILE A 134 2.76 9.52 -0.98
C ILE A 134 2.22 8.74 0.23
N MET A 135 1.23 7.91 0.00
CA MET A 135 0.70 7.01 1.03
C MET A 135 1.29 5.63 0.78
N LEU A 136 2.05 5.13 1.74
CA LEU A 136 2.80 3.89 1.63
C LEU A 136 2.17 2.79 2.49
N GLY A 137 1.74 1.72 1.84
CA GLY A 137 1.04 0.61 2.47
C GLY A 137 -0.45 0.89 2.74
N GLN A 138 -1.22 -0.18 2.89
CA GLN A 138 -2.69 -0.13 3.04
C GLN A 138 -3.12 0.67 4.27
N ILE A 139 -4.06 1.59 4.09
CA ILE A 139 -4.70 2.39 5.14
C ILE A 139 -6.22 2.25 4.98
N GLY A 140 -6.96 2.32 6.08
CA GLY A 140 -8.41 2.16 6.08
C GLY A 140 -9.17 3.26 5.34
N HIS A 141 -10.34 2.90 4.77
CA HIS A 141 -11.16 3.78 3.93
C HIS A 141 -11.50 5.13 4.57
N ASP A 142 -11.99 5.13 5.81
CA ASP A 142 -12.39 6.37 6.50
C ASP A 142 -11.22 7.37 6.61
N TYR A 143 -10.02 6.83 6.83
CA TYR A 143 -8.81 7.66 6.89
C TYR A 143 -8.39 8.17 5.51
N LEU A 144 -8.54 7.34 4.47
CA LEU A 144 -8.30 7.74 3.08
C LEU A 144 -9.26 8.87 2.68
N ASP A 145 -10.54 8.75 3.00
CA ASP A 145 -11.54 9.81 2.76
C ASP A 145 -11.13 11.14 3.36
N MET A 146 -10.68 11.14 4.62
CA MET A 146 -10.21 12.35 5.29
C MET A 146 -8.99 12.95 4.58
N ILE A 147 -7.98 12.15 4.22
CA ILE A 147 -6.77 12.62 3.54
C ILE A 147 -7.08 13.17 2.15
N LEU A 148 -7.92 12.47 1.38
CA LEU A 148 -8.24 12.88 0.01
C LEU A 148 -9.08 14.16 -0.04
N GLN A 149 -9.87 14.46 1.01
CA GLN A 149 -10.62 15.71 1.13
C GLN A 149 -9.71 16.95 1.28
N VAL A 150 -8.45 16.78 1.67
CA VAL A 150 -7.49 17.90 1.76
C VAL A 150 -7.18 18.52 0.40
N GLY A 151 -7.38 17.76 -0.70
CA GLY A 151 -7.19 18.25 -2.08
C GLY A 151 -5.72 18.39 -2.49
N LEU A 152 -4.80 17.73 -1.82
CA LEU A 152 -3.41 17.61 -2.26
C LEU A 152 -3.27 16.54 -3.35
N PRO A 153 -2.28 16.63 -4.24
CA PRO A 153 -1.88 15.51 -5.07
C PRO A 153 -1.47 14.32 -4.20
N VAL A 154 -2.10 13.15 -4.43
CA VAL A 154 -1.83 11.91 -3.70
C VAL A 154 -1.44 10.81 -4.67
N VAL A 155 -0.50 9.97 -4.25
CA VAL A 155 -0.12 8.71 -4.92
C VAL A 155 -0.09 7.61 -3.88
N PHE A 156 -0.69 6.47 -4.19
CA PHE A 156 -0.60 5.26 -3.38
C PHE A 156 0.61 4.43 -3.80
N LEU A 157 1.34 3.92 -2.83
CA LEU A 157 2.52 3.10 -3.06
C LEU A 157 2.38 1.78 -2.30
N ASP A 158 2.54 0.68 -3.03
CA ASP A 158 2.39 -0.71 -2.60
C ASP A 158 0.96 -1.10 -2.15
N PHE A 159 -0.01 -0.31 -2.51
CA PHE A 159 -1.43 -0.66 -2.42
C PHE A 159 -2.26 0.12 -3.44
N TYR A 160 -3.48 -0.33 -3.63
CA TYR A 160 -4.54 0.37 -4.36
C TYR A 160 -5.87 0.12 -3.65
N ASP A 161 -6.86 0.92 -4.02
CA ASP A 161 -8.20 0.78 -3.50
C ASP A 161 -9.19 1.11 -4.62
N GLU A 162 -10.12 0.22 -4.90
CA GLU A 162 -11.06 0.31 -6.03
C GLU A 162 -12.09 1.43 -5.87
N HIS A 163 -12.30 1.94 -4.66
CA HIS A 163 -13.24 3.02 -4.38
C HIS A 163 -12.70 4.40 -4.75
N TYR A 164 -11.38 4.50 -5.01
CA TYR A 164 -10.71 5.77 -5.27
C TYR A 164 -9.98 5.78 -6.60
N HIS A 165 -10.19 6.86 -7.36
CA HIS A 165 -9.41 7.14 -8.59
C HIS A 165 -8.08 7.82 -8.24
N VAL A 166 -7.21 7.14 -7.50
CA VAL A 166 -5.88 7.61 -7.12
C VAL A 166 -4.83 6.80 -7.84
N ASP A 167 -3.82 7.48 -8.39
CA ASP A 167 -2.70 6.80 -9.03
C ASP A 167 -1.97 5.92 -8.02
N SER A 168 -1.75 4.67 -8.39
CA SER A 168 -1.20 3.64 -7.51
C SER A 168 -0.05 2.92 -8.18
N ILE A 169 1.06 2.74 -7.48
CA ILE A 169 2.20 1.94 -7.92
C ILE A 169 2.25 0.70 -7.06
N VAL A 170 2.10 -0.47 -7.68
CA VAL A 170 2.06 -1.76 -7.01
C VAL A 170 2.97 -2.78 -7.68
N SER A 171 3.46 -3.76 -6.92
CA SER A 171 4.07 -4.96 -7.51
C SER A 171 3.00 -5.82 -8.17
N ASP A 172 3.38 -6.64 -9.16
CA ASP A 172 2.48 -7.62 -9.78
C ASP A 172 2.25 -8.80 -8.83
N SER A 173 1.51 -8.51 -7.75
CA SER A 173 1.21 -9.46 -6.68
C SER A 173 0.41 -10.66 -7.19
N TYR A 174 -0.54 -10.43 -8.13
CA TYR A 174 -1.34 -11.50 -8.71
C TYR A 174 -0.48 -12.49 -9.49
N TYR A 175 0.34 -11.98 -10.42
CA TYR A 175 1.22 -12.83 -11.21
C TYR A 175 2.31 -13.49 -10.35
N GLY A 176 2.83 -12.78 -9.35
CA GLY A 176 3.81 -13.32 -8.43
C GLY A 176 3.28 -14.49 -7.57
N GLY A 177 2.05 -14.37 -7.05
CA GLY A 177 1.36 -15.48 -6.37
C GLY A 177 1.12 -16.68 -7.29
N TYR A 178 0.76 -16.41 -8.55
CA TYR A 178 0.65 -17.43 -9.60
C TYR A 178 1.99 -18.13 -9.84
N LEU A 179 3.08 -17.38 -10.07
CA LEU A 179 4.41 -17.94 -10.34
C LEU A 179 4.92 -18.85 -9.23
N LEU A 180 4.75 -18.45 -7.96
CA LEU A 180 5.16 -19.25 -6.79
C LEU A 180 4.40 -20.57 -6.73
N THR A 181 3.10 -20.49 -6.97
CA THR A 181 2.22 -21.67 -6.91
C THR A 181 2.50 -22.62 -8.07
N ASP A 182 2.61 -22.08 -9.29
CA ASP A 182 2.93 -22.86 -10.49
C ASP A 182 4.31 -23.53 -10.37
N TYR A 183 5.29 -22.82 -9.79
CA TYR A 183 6.60 -23.41 -9.50
C TYR A 183 6.48 -24.60 -8.52
N LEU A 184 5.74 -24.49 -7.41
CA LEU A 184 5.50 -25.60 -6.50
C LEU A 184 4.80 -26.78 -7.21
N ILE A 185 3.83 -26.50 -8.07
CA ILE A 185 3.14 -27.52 -8.86
C ILE A 185 4.11 -28.22 -9.82
N SER A 186 5.01 -27.47 -10.47
CA SER A 186 6.05 -28.02 -11.36
C SER A 186 7.07 -28.88 -10.61
N MET A 187 7.24 -28.61 -9.30
CA MET A 187 8.06 -29.42 -8.39
C MET A 187 7.34 -30.66 -7.85
N GLY A 188 6.11 -30.91 -8.31
CA GLY A 188 5.31 -32.10 -7.98
C GLY A 188 4.34 -31.89 -6.83
N HIS A 189 4.25 -30.71 -6.22
CA HIS A 189 3.31 -30.49 -5.12
C HIS A 189 1.86 -30.39 -5.64
N ARG A 190 0.92 -31.05 -4.95
CA ARG A 190 -0.52 -31.00 -5.21
C ARG A 190 -1.31 -30.58 -3.96
N ARG A 191 -0.71 -30.73 -2.80
CA ARG A 191 -1.24 -30.35 -1.49
C ARG A 191 -0.54 -29.07 -1.07
N ILE A 192 -1.08 -27.94 -1.48
CA ILE A 192 -0.46 -26.61 -1.33
C ILE A 192 -1.37 -25.72 -0.49
N GLY A 193 -0.87 -25.20 0.62
CA GLY A 193 -1.56 -24.22 1.47
C GLY A 193 -1.13 -22.78 1.15
N PHE A 194 -1.92 -21.82 1.63
CA PHE A 194 -1.61 -20.40 1.60
C PHE A 194 -1.51 -19.86 3.03
N MET A 195 -0.48 -19.06 3.30
CA MET A 195 -0.27 -18.40 4.59
C MET A 195 -0.30 -16.90 4.42
N GLY A 196 -1.38 -16.26 4.90
CA GLY A 196 -1.60 -14.82 4.85
C GLY A 196 -3.05 -14.46 5.15
N ASN A 197 -3.29 -13.35 5.83
CA ASN A 197 -4.64 -12.80 6.02
C ASN A 197 -5.11 -12.17 4.70
N VAL A 198 -5.92 -12.91 3.95
CA VAL A 198 -6.34 -12.56 2.57
C VAL A 198 -7.18 -11.29 2.45
N THR A 199 -7.66 -10.74 3.56
CA THR A 199 -8.47 -9.52 3.60
C THR A 199 -7.71 -8.31 4.14
N GLU A 200 -6.44 -8.47 4.50
CA GLU A 200 -5.68 -7.41 5.18
C GLU A 200 -5.21 -6.31 4.22
N THR A 201 -4.68 -6.69 3.06
CA THR A 201 -4.20 -5.73 2.06
C THR A 201 -4.53 -6.17 0.65
N SER A 202 -4.64 -5.21 -0.29
CA SER A 202 -4.81 -5.49 -1.71
C SER A 202 -3.71 -6.40 -2.27
N SER A 203 -2.46 -6.23 -1.83
CA SER A 203 -1.32 -7.04 -2.27
C SER A 203 -1.41 -8.50 -1.80
N ILE A 204 -1.83 -8.77 -0.54
CA ILE A 204 -2.04 -10.14 -0.04
C ILE A 204 -3.20 -10.79 -0.77
N HIS A 205 -4.29 -10.04 -0.98
CA HIS A 205 -5.45 -10.52 -1.75
C HIS A 205 -5.06 -10.93 -3.16
N ASP A 206 -4.32 -10.09 -3.87
CA ASP A 206 -3.86 -10.38 -5.23
C ASP A 206 -2.96 -11.62 -5.29
N ARG A 207 -2.01 -11.78 -4.34
CA ARG A 207 -1.15 -12.98 -4.23
C ARG A 207 -1.99 -14.24 -4.03
N PHE A 208 -3.01 -14.16 -3.17
CA PHE A 208 -3.95 -15.25 -2.95
C PHE A 208 -4.75 -15.58 -4.22
N MET A 209 -5.24 -14.58 -4.95
CA MET A 209 -5.96 -14.81 -6.21
C MET A 209 -5.07 -15.44 -7.28
N GLY A 210 -3.79 -15.06 -7.32
CA GLY A 210 -2.79 -15.72 -8.17
C GLY A 210 -2.58 -17.20 -7.80
N TYR A 211 -2.49 -17.50 -6.50
CA TYR A 211 -2.44 -18.87 -5.99
C TYR A 211 -3.68 -19.67 -6.41
N ILE A 212 -4.88 -19.14 -6.25
CA ILE A 212 -6.13 -19.80 -6.67
C ILE A 212 -6.13 -20.07 -8.17
N LYS A 213 -5.71 -19.09 -8.99
CA LYS A 213 -5.62 -19.26 -10.45
C LYS A 213 -4.74 -20.44 -10.83
N ALA A 214 -3.54 -20.54 -10.25
CA ALA A 214 -2.62 -21.64 -10.55
C ALA A 214 -3.21 -23.00 -10.18
N LEU A 215 -3.84 -23.13 -9.00
CA LEU A 215 -4.53 -24.36 -8.62
C LEU A 215 -5.61 -24.74 -9.62
N MET A 216 -6.44 -23.78 -10.04
CA MET A 216 -7.54 -24.02 -11.00
C MET A 216 -7.02 -24.47 -12.37
N GLU A 217 -5.98 -23.88 -12.91
CA GLU A 217 -5.39 -24.22 -14.19
C GLU A 217 -4.81 -25.64 -14.21
N HIS A 218 -4.32 -26.10 -13.04
CA HIS A 218 -3.78 -27.45 -12.89
C HIS A 218 -4.80 -28.49 -12.36
N GLY A 219 -6.08 -28.11 -12.25
CA GLY A 219 -7.14 -29.01 -11.76
C GLY A 219 -6.98 -29.43 -10.29
N ILE A 220 -6.27 -28.65 -9.47
CA ILE A 220 -6.07 -28.91 -8.05
C ILE A 220 -7.18 -28.22 -7.27
N PRO A 221 -7.97 -28.95 -6.44
CA PRO A 221 -9.03 -28.34 -5.66
C PRO A 221 -8.47 -27.43 -4.57
N TYR A 222 -9.07 -26.22 -4.47
CA TYR A 222 -8.78 -25.31 -3.36
C TYR A 222 -9.33 -25.86 -2.04
N ARG A 223 -8.54 -25.79 -0.99
CA ARG A 223 -8.92 -26.19 0.36
C ARG A 223 -8.84 -25.02 1.32
N LYS A 224 -10.01 -24.63 1.84
CA LYS A 224 -10.13 -23.49 2.77
C LYS A 224 -9.37 -23.71 4.08
N ASP A 225 -9.32 -24.93 4.58
CA ASP A 225 -8.61 -25.33 5.80
C ASP A 225 -7.08 -25.24 5.68
N TRP A 226 -6.56 -25.07 4.47
CA TRP A 226 -5.14 -24.79 4.20
C TRP A 226 -4.84 -23.29 3.93
N THR A 227 -5.83 -22.43 4.12
CA THR A 227 -5.65 -20.98 4.07
C THR A 227 -5.60 -20.43 5.49
N LEU A 228 -4.39 -20.12 5.96
CA LEU A 228 -4.11 -19.76 7.34
C LEU A 228 -3.77 -18.26 7.44
N ALA A 229 -4.30 -17.59 8.48
CA ALA A 229 -3.94 -16.22 8.74
C ALA A 229 -2.53 -16.13 9.36
N ASP A 230 -1.77 -15.12 8.95
CA ASP A 230 -0.45 -14.80 9.50
C ASP A 230 -0.50 -13.66 10.52
N ARG A 231 -1.62 -12.95 10.60
CA ARG A 231 -1.84 -11.78 11.46
C ARG A 231 -3.29 -11.64 11.88
N GLU A 232 -3.50 -10.94 12.98
CA GLU A 232 -4.82 -10.51 13.40
C GLU A 232 -5.35 -9.43 12.44
N PRO A 233 -6.68 -9.31 12.27
CA PRO A 233 -7.27 -8.24 11.44
C PRO A 233 -6.82 -6.85 11.91
N ASN A 234 -6.19 -6.08 11.02
CA ASN A 234 -5.57 -4.78 11.31
C ASN A 234 -4.58 -4.80 12.49
N GLY A 235 -4.00 -5.98 12.77
CA GLY A 235 -3.21 -6.23 13.96
C GLY A 235 -1.79 -6.76 13.68
N PRO A 236 -1.09 -7.15 14.76
CA PRO A 236 0.24 -7.71 14.67
C PRO A 236 0.24 -9.11 14.03
N LEU A 237 1.43 -9.55 13.62
CA LEU A 237 1.67 -10.93 13.19
C LEU A 237 1.38 -11.91 14.34
N ILE A 238 0.69 -13.02 14.03
CA ILE A 238 0.38 -14.09 14.99
C ILE A 238 1.69 -14.75 15.43
N THR A 239 1.89 -14.86 16.74
CA THR A 239 3.10 -15.46 17.32
C THR A 239 3.08 -16.98 17.19
N ASP A 240 1.96 -17.59 17.57
CA ASP A 240 1.81 -19.04 17.62
C ASP A 240 1.00 -19.52 16.42
N LEU A 241 1.71 -19.91 15.34
CA LEU A 241 1.07 -20.43 14.13
C LEU A 241 0.57 -21.86 14.39
N VAL A 242 -0.71 -22.09 14.11
CA VAL A 242 -1.35 -23.41 14.23
C VAL A 242 -1.51 -24.02 12.84
N PHE A 243 -0.89 -25.19 12.63
CA PHE A 243 -1.00 -25.92 11.38
C PHE A 243 -2.19 -26.89 11.39
N PRO A 244 -2.80 -27.18 10.24
CA PRO A 244 -3.91 -28.12 10.14
C PRO A 244 -3.43 -29.56 10.41
N PRO A 245 -4.27 -30.44 10.98
CA PRO A 245 -3.91 -31.86 11.20
C PRO A 245 -3.58 -32.58 9.91
N ASP A 246 -4.28 -32.24 8.82
CA ASP A 246 -3.99 -32.71 7.47
C ASP A 246 -3.03 -31.73 6.78
N MET A 247 -1.71 -31.92 7.02
CA MET A 247 -0.67 -31.01 6.55
C MET A 247 -0.55 -30.98 5.03
N PRO A 248 -0.50 -29.78 4.39
CA PRO A 248 -0.07 -29.67 3.01
C PRO A 248 1.42 -29.98 2.85
N THR A 249 1.85 -30.32 1.65
CA THR A 249 3.27 -30.58 1.35
C THR A 249 4.06 -29.30 1.02
N ALA A 250 3.36 -28.18 0.82
CA ALA A 250 3.98 -26.88 0.59
C ALA A 250 3.08 -25.74 1.05
N PHE A 251 3.69 -24.61 1.41
CA PHE A 251 3.02 -23.34 1.68
C PHE A 251 3.49 -22.22 0.76
N VAL A 252 2.54 -21.50 0.20
CA VAL A 252 2.74 -20.18 -0.41
C VAL A 252 2.50 -19.13 0.68
N CYS A 253 3.54 -18.45 1.12
CA CYS A 253 3.44 -17.38 2.12
C CYS A 253 3.29 -16.02 1.42
N ASN A 254 2.50 -15.14 2.03
CA ASN A 254 2.24 -13.82 1.49
C ASN A 254 3.51 -12.95 1.36
N CYS A 255 4.51 -13.14 2.24
CA CYS A 255 5.79 -12.45 2.18
C CYS A 255 6.91 -13.29 2.80
N ASP A 256 8.17 -12.86 2.65
CA ASP A 256 9.35 -13.56 3.18
C ASP A 256 9.38 -13.57 4.71
N GLU A 257 8.89 -12.53 5.37
CA GLU A 257 8.75 -12.48 6.82
C GLU A 257 7.81 -13.58 7.33
N THR A 258 6.66 -13.73 6.70
CA THR A 258 5.71 -14.81 7.00
C THR A 258 6.33 -16.18 6.69
N ALA A 259 7.04 -16.32 5.57
CA ALA A 259 7.72 -17.56 5.22
C ALA A 259 8.80 -17.96 6.25
N PHE A 260 9.58 -17.00 6.74
CA PHE A 260 10.56 -17.22 7.80
C PHE A 260 9.90 -17.73 9.08
N ARG A 261 8.79 -17.12 9.50
CA ARG A 261 8.02 -17.54 10.68
C ARG A 261 7.43 -18.95 10.51
N VAL A 262 6.88 -19.23 9.32
CA VAL A 262 6.37 -20.58 8.99
C VAL A 262 7.48 -21.63 9.08
N ILE A 263 8.66 -21.35 8.52
CA ILE A 263 9.81 -22.26 8.60
C ILE A 263 10.23 -22.49 10.06
N SER A 264 10.24 -21.43 10.88
CA SER A 264 10.59 -21.56 12.30
C SER A 264 9.56 -22.40 13.06
N ALA A 265 8.26 -22.10 12.89
CA ALA A 265 7.17 -22.85 13.54
C ALA A 265 7.09 -24.32 13.08
N LEU A 266 7.35 -24.59 11.79
CA LEU A 266 7.44 -25.96 11.26
C LEU A 266 8.56 -26.74 11.94
N LYS A 267 9.74 -26.14 12.10
CA LYS A 267 10.88 -26.78 12.80
C LYS A 267 10.57 -27.05 14.27
N GLU A 268 9.95 -26.11 14.97
CA GLU A 268 9.51 -26.29 16.36
C GLU A 268 8.47 -27.41 16.48
N SER A 269 7.63 -27.60 15.46
CA SER A 269 6.65 -28.69 15.35
C SER A 269 7.26 -30.03 14.86
N GLY A 270 8.58 -30.08 14.64
CA GLY A 270 9.29 -31.29 14.23
C GLY A 270 9.33 -31.59 12.73
N TYR A 271 8.84 -30.67 11.89
CA TYR A 271 8.92 -30.79 10.43
C TYR A 271 10.23 -30.19 9.89
N ARG A 272 10.79 -30.84 8.87
CA ARG A 272 11.98 -30.39 8.15
C ARG A 272 11.55 -29.61 6.91
N VAL A 273 12.24 -28.50 6.66
CA VAL A 273 12.06 -27.70 5.44
C VAL A 273 13.38 -27.75 4.66
N PRO A 274 13.38 -28.20 3.39
CA PRO A 274 12.21 -28.52 2.55
C PRO A 274 11.77 -29.99 2.57
N GLU A 275 12.39 -30.91 3.37
CA GLU A 275 12.26 -32.33 3.26
C GLU A 275 10.83 -32.83 3.54
N ASP A 276 10.14 -32.28 4.51
CA ASP A 276 8.77 -32.67 4.86
C ASP A 276 7.76 -31.65 4.29
N VAL A 277 8.07 -30.34 4.32
CA VAL A 277 7.23 -29.27 3.83
C VAL A 277 8.07 -28.24 3.09
N SER A 278 7.70 -27.93 1.85
CA SER A 278 8.30 -26.83 1.07
C SER A 278 7.65 -25.50 1.41
N VAL A 279 8.41 -24.39 1.39
CA VAL A 279 7.90 -23.06 1.71
C VAL A 279 8.42 -22.05 0.69
N VAL A 280 7.52 -21.19 0.17
CA VAL A 280 7.90 -20.06 -0.69
C VAL A 280 7.41 -18.75 -0.10
N GLY A 281 8.16 -17.67 -0.32
CA GLY A 281 7.86 -16.31 0.15
C GLY A 281 7.63 -15.32 -0.98
N TYR A 282 7.64 -14.02 -0.66
CA TYR A 282 7.50 -12.91 -1.60
C TYR A 282 8.32 -11.73 -1.06
N ASP A 283 8.86 -10.89 -1.90
CA ASP A 283 9.62 -9.64 -1.73
C ASP A 283 11.11 -9.76 -2.07
N ASN A 284 11.76 -10.88 -1.81
CA ASN A 284 13.22 -11.11 -1.95
C ASN A 284 14.06 -10.09 -1.18
N TYR A 285 13.70 -9.83 0.08
CA TYR A 285 14.54 -9.00 0.93
C TYR A 285 15.43 -9.85 1.87
N MET A 286 16.25 -9.18 2.67
CA MET A 286 17.36 -9.78 3.44
C MET A 286 17.00 -11.07 4.21
N VAL A 287 15.81 -11.15 4.80
CA VAL A 287 15.39 -12.34 5.58
C VAL A 287 15.33 -13.60 4.73
N SER A 288 15.04 -13.50 3.43
CA SER A 288 14.97 -14.66 2.54
C SER A 288 16.32 -15.32 2.30
N ASP A 289 17.42 -14.57 2.40
CA ASP A 289 18.79 -15.09 2.30
C ASP A 289 19.34 -15.54 3.64
N MET A 290 18.97 -14.88 4.74
CA MET A 290 19.42 -15.21 6.10
C MET A 290 18.73 -16.44 6.68
N CYS A 291 17.56 -16.80 6.19
CA CYS A 291 16.84 -18.01 6.61
C CYS A 291 17.59 -19.27 6.21
N VAL A 292 17.47 -20.30 7.02
CA VAL A 292 18.02 -21.65 6.72
C VAL A 292 16.86 -22.65 6.75
N PRO A 293 16.50 -23.25 5.59
CA PRO A 293 17.01 -22.99 4.25
C PRO A 293 16.65 -21.60 3.73
N SER A 294 17.45 -21.04 2.79
CA SER A 294 17.13 -19.78 2.13
C SER A 294 15.84 -19.89 1.30
N ILE A 295 15.01 -18.86 1.36
CA ILE A 295 13.62 -18.90 0.89
C ILE A 295 13.53 -18.62 -0.60
N THR A 296 12.95 -19.54 -1.37
CA THR A 296 12.48 -19.32 -2.74
C THR A 296 11.38 -18.27 -2.72
N THR A 297 11.48 -17.21 -3.55
CA THR A 297 10.65 -16.02 -3.42
C THR A 297 10.42 -15.33 -4.76
N VAL A 298 9.57 -14.29 -4.79
CA VAL A 298 9.48 -13.35 -5.91
C VAL A 298 10.17 -12.05 -5.52
N GLU A 299 11.13 -11.62 -6.34
CA GLU A 299 11.79 -10.33 -6.18
C GLU A 299 10.90 -9.19 -6.65
N VAL A 300 10.70 -8.19 -5.80
CA VAL A 300 10.02 -6.93 -6.12
C VAL A 300 11.05 -5.89 -6.52
N ASN A 301 10.85 -5.23 -7.66
CA ASN A 301 11.78 -4.20 -8.12
C ASN A 301 11.49 -2.85 -7.44
N LEU A 302 12.03 -2.67 -6.23
CA LEU A 302 11.85 -1.47 -5.42
C LEU A 302 12.38 -0.19 -6.10
N GLU A 303 13.43 -0.29 -6.93
CA GLU A 303 13.98 0.87 -7.63
C GLU A 303 13.01 1.39 -8.70
N ILE A 304 12.38 0.48 -9.48
CA ILE A 304 11.37 0.86 -10.47
C ILE A 304 10.11 1.38 -9.78
N MET A 305 9.67 0.77 -8.67
CA MET A 305 8.54 1.27 -7.90
C MET A 305 8.79 2.69 -7.37
N ALA A 306 9.96 2.93 -6.77
CA ALA A 306 10.34 4.24 -6.25
C ALA A 306 10.42 5.29 -7.37
N GLN A 307 11.06 4.97 -8.50
CA GLN A 307 11.16 5.90 -9.62
C GLN A 307 9.78 6.22 -10.20
N ALA A 308 8.92 5.22 -10.42
CA ALA A 308 7.56 5.42 -10.91
C ALA A 308 6.73 6.33 -9.99
N THR A 309 6.84 6.14 -8.68
CA THR A 309 6.16 6.96 -7.67
C THR A 309 6.59 8.43 -7.77
N VAL A 310 7.90 8.66 -7.86
CA VAL A 310 8.46 10.01 -7.95
C VAL A 310 8.07 10.69 -9.26
N ASP A 311 8.10 9.96 -10.38
CA ASP A 311 7.69 10.49 -11.69
C ASP A 311 6.22 10.93 -11.68
N ILE A 312 5.32 10.14 -11.10
CA ILE A 312 3.90 10.48 -11.02
C ILE A 312 3.67 11.67 -10.09
N ILE A 313 4.34 11.72 -8.94
CA ILE A 313 4.22 12.87 -8.01
C ILE A 313 4.63 14.17 -8.70
N PHE A 314 5.73 14.20 -9.44
CA PHE A 314 6.16 15.39 -10.16
C PHE A 314 5.19 15.79 -11.28
N LYS A 315 4.69 14.82 -12.06
CA LYS A 315 3.67 15.08 -13.07
C LYS A 315 2.39 15.69 -12.46
N LYS A 316 1.94 15.17 -11.30
CA LYS A 316 0.77 15.74 -10.59
C LYS A 316 1.02 17.12 -10.03
N LEU A 317 2.25 17.43 -9.59
CA LEU A 317 2.63 18.77 -9.13
C LEU A 317 2.67 19.80 -10.27
N GLU A 318 3.08 19.36 -11.46
CA GLU A 318 3.10 20.21 -12.68
C GLU A 318 1.72 20.29 -13.33
N HIS A 319 0.97 19.19 -13.34
CA HIS A 319 -0.33 19.03 -13.98
C HIS A 319 -1.32 18.42 -12.99
N PRO A 320 -2.05 19.23 -12.20
CA PRO A 320 -2.95 18.73 -11.14
C PRO A 320 -4.05 17.77 -11.61
N ASP A 321 -4.44 17.85 -12.88
CA ASP A 321 -5.44 16.96 -13.48
C ASP A 321 -4.83 15.67 -14.05
N TYR A 322 -3.50 15.47 -13.93
CA TYR A 322 -2.83 14.27 -14.42
C TYR A 322 -3.26 13.04 -13.62
N SER A 323 -3.61 11.97 -14.32
CA SER A 323 -3.87 10.66 -13.75
C SER A 323 -3.41 9.58 -14.72
N GLU A 324 -2.69 8.59 -14.22
CA GLU A 324 -2.22 7.42 -14.96
C GLU A 324 -3.01 6.15 -14.57
N GLY A 325 -3.57 6.15 -13.37
CA GLY A 325 -4.26 5.00 -12.77
C GLY A 325 -3.29 4.03 -12.06
N LYS A 326 -3.60 2.73 -12.09
CA LYS A 326 -2.80 1.70 -11.43
C LYS A 326 -1.64 1.27 -12.34
N ARG A 327 -0.41 1.49 -11.89
CA ARG A 327 0.83 1.03 -12.53
C ARG A 327 1.36 -0.21 -11.83
N ILE A 328 1.44 -1.31 -12.57
CA ILE A 328 1.87 -2.62 -12.06
C ILE A 328 3.33 -2.85 -12.46
N ILE A 329 4.19 -3.17 -11.48
CA ILE A 329 5.61 -3.44 -11.67
C ILE A 329 5.85 -4.95 -11.59
N PRO A 330 6.37 -5.58 -12.64
CA PRO A 330 6.57 -7.03 -12.66
C PRO A 330 7.64 -7.46 -11.65
N GLY A 331 7.39 -8.60 -11.00
CA GLY A 331 8.35 -9.30 -10.16
C GLY A 331 9.08 -10.42 -10.91
N LYS A 332 10.08 -11.01 -10.27
CA LYS A 332 10.88 -12.12 -10.80
C LYS A 332 10.98 -13.25 -9.79
N LEU A 333 10.69 -14.48 -10.20
CA LEU A 333 10.91 -15.67 -9.37
C LEU A 333 12.41 -15.89 -9.13
N ILE A 334 12.78 -16.02 -7.86
CA ILE A 334 14.15 -16.32 -7.38
C ILE A 334 14.11 -17.66 -6.66
N ILE A 335 14.65 -18.68 -7.29
CA ILE A 335 14.70 -20.04 -6.77
C ILE A 335 15.88 -20.15 -5.80
N LYS A 336 15.62 -20.63 -4.57
CA LYS A 336 16.61 -20.90 -3.53
C LYS A 336 16.43 -22.33 -2.96
N ASN A 337 16.59 -22.53 -1.65
CA ASN A 337 16.74 -23.86 -1.05
C ASN A 337 15.51 -24.37 -0.26
N SER A 338 14.43 -23.60 -0.18
CA SER A 338 13.26 -23.92 0.65
C SER A 338 12.22 -24.82 -0.05
N VAL A 339 12.52 -25.31 -1.25
CA VAL A 339 11.61 -26.17 -2.04
C VAL A 339 12.33 -27.42 -2.48
N ARG A 340 11.72 -28.57 -2.27
CA ARG A 340 12.16 -29.86 -2.82
C ARG A 340 11.24 -30.32 -3.95
N ARG A 341 11.79 -31.17 -4.83
CA ARG A 341 10.97 -31.88 -5.81
C ARG A 341 10.36 -33.12 -5.15
N LEU A 342 9.05 -33.33 -5.32
CA LEU A 342 8.38 -34.56 -4.97
C LEU A 342 8.53 -35.59 -6.11
N GLN A 343 8.78 -36.87 -5.76
CA GLN A 343 8.79 -37.98 -6.73
C GLN A 343 7.37 -38.53 -6.91
N GLU A 344 7.03 -38.96 -8.12
CA GLU A 344 5.69 -39.47 -8.45
C GLU A 344 5.17 -40.58 -7.49
N HIS A 345 6.03 -41.40 -6.95
CA HIS A 345 5.66 -42.43 -5.98
C HIS A 345 5.32 -41.94 -4.57
N GLU A 346 5.60 -40.68 -4.24
CA GLU A 346 5.25 -40.11 -2.94
C GLU A 346 3.79 -39.64 -2.89
N HIS A 347 3.16 -39.40 -4.06
CA HIS A 347 1.74 -39.04 -4.15
C HIS A 347 0.83 -40.17 -3.70
N GLU A 348 1.10 -41.42 -4.10
CA GLU A 348 0.28 -42.59 -3.79
C GLU A 348 0.30 -42.96 -2.29
N LYS A 349 1.43 -42.74 -1.59
CA LYS A 349 1.53 -43.01 -0.15
C LYS A 349 0.74 -42.05 0.72
N VAL A 350 0.62 -40.79 0.30
CA VAL A 350 -0.15 -39.75 1.03
C VAL A 350 -1.64 -39.97 0.85
N GLU A 351 -2.09 -40.36 -0.34
CA GLU A 351 -3.50 -40.67 -0.61
C GLU A 351 -3.95 -41.97 0.10
N SER A 352 -3.08 -42.96 0.22
CA SER A 352 -3.41 -44.24 0.92
C SER A 352 -3.48 -44.10 2.44
N GLN A 353 -2.91 -43.06 3.05
CA GLN A 353 -2.99 -42.81 4.50
C GLN A 353 -4.21 -41.94 4.89
N THR A 354 -4.87 -41.31 3.94
CA THR A 354 -6.08 -40.48 4.15
C THR A 354 -7.37 -41.19 3.69
N GLY A 355 -7.29 -42.45 3.26
CA GLY A 355 -8.45 -43.25 2.89
C GLY A 355 -9.37 -43.47 4.09
N VAL A 356 -10.42 -42.69 4.18
CA VAL A 356 -11.59 -42.97 4.96
C VAL A 356 -12.51 -43.83 4.08
N ASP A 357 -12.80 -45.04 4.53
CA ASP A 357 -13.86 -45.90 3.99
C ASP A 357 -15.22 -45.20 3.96
#